data_9f4132a1871aebf50e35b70d9b1c8f02
#
_entry.id   9f4132a1871aebf50e35b70d9b1c8f02
#
_cell.length_a   1.000
_cell.length_b   1.000
_cell.length_c   1.000
_cell.angle_alpha   90.00
_cell.angle_beta   90.00
_cell.angle_gamma   90.00
#
_symmetry.space_group_name_H-M   'P 1'
#
loop_
_entity.id
_entity.type
_entity.pdbx_description
1 polymer ?
#
loop_
_entity_poly.entity_id
_entity_poly.type
_entity_poly.pdbx_seq_one_letter_code
_entity_poly.pdbx_strand_id
1 'polypeptide(L)'
;MTAPMQPIHATAVARHTPQGWRGVLIQGPSGVGKSDLALRLIGQGWRLIADDWTHLWASDNTLYASAPTTIAGRIEARGLGIVTTPFQPIARIMLAVACTHEAVERLPEAATWTWDDVTIPRLRLDPRPASAGQVVATALAAL
;
A
#
# COMPACT_ATOMS: atom_id res chain seq x y z
N MET A 1 -0.23 23.50 18.71
CA MET A 1 0.58 23.18 17.51
C MET A 1 0.87 21.68 17.51
N THR A 2 0.49 21.01 16.44
CA THR A 2 0.76 19.58 16.30
C THR A 2 2.18 19.35 15.79
N ALA A 3 2.83 18.27 16.22
CA ALA A 3 4.12 17.87 15.69
C ALA A 3 4.02 17.63 14.16
N PRO A 4 5.09 17.87 13.38
CA PRO A 4 5.10 17.51 11.97
C PRO A 4 4.80 16.03 11.81
N MET A 5 4.00 15.71 10.81
CA MET A 5 3.69 14.32 10.46
C MET A 5 4.96 13.63 9.94
N GLN A 6 5.30 12.49 10.54
CA GLN A 6 6.43 11.67 10.11
C GLN A 6 5.92 10.60 9.14
N PRO A 7 6.48 10.50 7.92
CA PRO A 7 6.11 9.40 7.04
C PRO A 7 6.68 8.09 7.54
N ILE A 8 5.99 6.99 7.26
CA ILE A 8 6.51 5.65 7.48
C ILE A 8 7.12 5.08 6.20
N HIS A 9 8.03 4.12 6.35
CA HIS A 9 8.64 3.43 5.22
C HIS A 9 7.66 2.39 4.68
N ALA A 10 6.85 2.80 3.73
CA ALA A 10 5.84 1.96 3.09
C ALA A 10 5.45 2.56 1.74
N THR A 11 4.93 1.72 0.87
CA THR A 11 4.33 2.11 -0.40
C THR A 11 2.81 1.94 -0.30
N ALA A 12 2.04 2.81 -0.91
CA ALA A 12 0.59 2.75 -0.83
C ALA A 12 -0.03 2.97 -2.21
N VAL A 13 -1.05 2.18 -2.51
CA VAL A 13 -1.82 2.23 -3.76
C VAL A 13 -3.31 2.20 -3.44
N ALA A 14 -4.14 2.68 -4.36
CA ALA A 14 -5.57 2.70 -4.18
C ALA A 14 -6.29 2.23 -5.44
N ARG A 15 -7.43 1.57 -5.22
CA ARG A 15 -8.34 1.12 -6.25
C ARG A 15 -9.66 1.87 -6.12
N HIS A 16 -10.22 2.31 -7.24
CA HIS A 16 -11.56 2.88 -7.25
C HIS A 16 -12.61 1.78 -7.11
N THR A 17 -13.52 1.94 -6.16
CA THR A 17 -14.61 0.99 -5.89
C THR A 17 -15.93 1.73 -5.83
N PRO A 18 -17.08 1.02 -5.79
CA PRO A 18 -18.37 1.70 -5.58
C PRO A 18 -18.44 2.53 -4.29
N GLN A 19 -17.60 2.23 -3.29
CA GLN A 19 -17.50 2.99 -2.04
C GLN A 19 -16.38 4.04 -2.07
N GLY A 20 -15.84 4.35 -3.25
CA GLY A 20 -14.75 5.31 -3.43
C GLY A 20 -13.39 4.66 -3.53
N TRP A 21 -12.35 5.45 -3.35
CA TRP A 21 -10.96 4.98 -3.39
C TRP A 21 -10.62 4.23 -2.11
N ARG A 22 -10.23 2.97 -2.27
CA ARG A 22 -9.79 2.13 -1.16
C ARG A 22 -8.32 1.78 -1.34
N GLY A 23 -7.56 1.98 -0.28
CA GLY A 23 -6.11 1.86 -0.30
C GLY A 23 -5.57 0.62 0.38
N VAL A 24 -4.39 0.24 -0.08
CA VAL A 24 -3.57 -0.84 0.46
C VAL A 24 -2.20 -0.26 0.82
N LEU A 25 -1.76 -0.54 2.04
CA LEU A 25 -0.44 -0.15 2.52
C LEU A 25 0.51 -1.34 2.35
N ILE A 26 1.57 -1.14 1.59
CA ILE A 26 2.54 -2.20 1.26
C ILE A 26 3.79 -1.98 2.09
N GLN A 27 4.08 -2.91 2.98
CA GLN A 27 5.19 -2.87 3.94
C GLN A 27 6.20 -3.96 3.65
N GLY A 28 7.41 -3.78 4.11
CA GLY A 28 8.48 -4.76 4.00
C GLY A 28 9.84 -4.09 3.90
N PRO A 29 10.92 -4.87 4.00
CA PRO A 29 12.28 -4.33 3.91
C PRO A 29 12.57 -3.76 2.53
N SER A 30 13.58 -2.87 2.46
CA SER A 30 14.06 -2.34 1.18
C SER A 30 14.48 -3.49 0.26
N GLY A 31 14.11 -3.40 -1.02
CA GLY A 31 14.46 -4.42 -2.02
C GLY A 31 13.55 -5.64 -2.04
N VAL A 32 12.52 -5.71 -1.19
CA VAL A 32 11.60 -6.86 -1.19
C VAL A 32 10.68 -6.91 -2.41
N GLY A 33 10.42 -5.76 -3.03
CA GLY A 33 9.56 -5.66 -4.22
C GLY A 33 8.28 -4.84 -4.04
N LYS A 34 8.26 -3.92 -3.06
CA LYS A 34 7.08 -3.07 -2.79
C LYS A 34 6.70 -2.19 -3.98
N SER A 35 7.67 -1.45 -4.52
CA SER A 35 7.43 -0.57 -5.67
C SER A 35 7.05 -1.36 -6.93
N ASP A 36 7.67 -2.52 -7.13
CA ASP A 36 7.34 -3.39 -8.27
C ASP A 36 5.90 -3.90 -8.19
N LEU A 37 5.46 -4.34 -7.00
CA LEU A 37 4.08 -4.75 -6.77
C LEU A 37 3.11 -3.59 -7.03
N ALA A 38 3.43 -2.40 -6.52
CA ALA A 38 2.63 -1.20 -6.76
C ALA A 38 2.52 -0.87 -8.25
N LEU A 39 3.64 -0.94 -8.97
CA LEU A 39 3.67 -0.67 -10.41
C LEU A 39 2.79 -1.65 -11.20
N ARG A 40 2.82 -2.94 -10.83
CA ARG A 40 1.93 -3.94 -11.45
C ARG A 40 0.45 -3.64 -11.19
N LEU A 41 0.09 -3.23 -9.98
CA LEU A 41 -1.29 -2.84 -9.64
C LEU A 41 -1.71 -1.58 -10.40
N ILE A 42 -0.83 -0.60 -10.52
CA ILE A 42 -1.07 0.61 -11.33
C ILE A 42 -1.36 0.22 -12.79
N GLY A 43 -0.62 -0.73 -13.33
CA GLY A 43 -0.88 -1.27 -14.67
C GLY A 43 -2.24 -1.94 -14.83
N GLN A 44 -2.90 -2.28 -13.73
CA GLN A 44 -4.25 -2.86 -13.68
C GLN A 44 -5.33 -1.84 -13.33
N GLY A 45 -5.02 -0.55 -13.39
CA GLY A 45 -5.98 0.54 -13.16
C GLY A 45 -5.99 1.12 -11.75
N TRP A 46 -5.10 0.67 -10.87
CA TRP A 46 -4.94 1.29 -9.57
C TRP A 46 -4.18 2.61 -9.71
N ARG A 47 -4.25 3.45 -8.68
CA ARG A 47 -3.45 4.67 -8.60
C ARG A 47 -2.47 4.61 -7.44
N LEU A 48 -1.32 5.25 -7.63
CA LEU A 48 -0.36 5.44 -6.57
C LEU A 48 -0.93 6.39 -5.51
N ILE A 49 -0.72 6.07 -4.23
CA ILE A 49 -0.85 7.04 -3.16
C ILE A 49 0.55 7.59 -2.85
N ALA A 50 1.49 6.72 -2.51
CA ALA A 50 2.86 7.10 -2.20
C ALA A 50 3.81 5.93 -2.45
N ASP A 51 5.04 6.23 -2.85
CA ASP A 51 6.10 5.23 -2.99
C ASP A 51 7.17 5.45 -1.92
N ASP A 52 7.58 4.36 -1.26
CA ASP A 52 8.68 4.31 -0.29
C ASP A 52 8.40 5.04 1.03
N TRP A 53 7.79 6.21 1.00
CA TRP A 53 7.44 6.99 2.19
C TRP A 53 5.98 7.43 2.12
N THR A 54 5.22 7.11 3.15
CA THR A 54 3.78 7.36 3.19
C THR A 54 3.42 8.07 4.49
N HIS A 55 2.70 9.17 4.39
CA HIS A 55 2.04 9.81 5.54
C HIS A 55 0.78 9.04 5.90
N LEU A 56 0.60 8.77 7.19
CA LEU A 56 -0.61 8.15 7.73
C LEU A 56 -1.22 9.05 8.80
N TRP A 57 -2.54 9.07 8.87
CA TRP A 57 -3.26 9.67 9.99
C TRP A 57 -4.58 8.96 10.21
N ALA A 58 -5.07 9.03 11.46
CA ALA A 58 -6.34 8.44 11.84
C ALA A 58 -7.38 9.55 12.04
N SER A 59 -8.61 9.30 11.60
CA SER A 59 -9.75 10.16 11.83
C SER A 59 -11.02 9.30 11.87
N ASP A 60 -11.82 9.44 12.92
CA ASP A 60 -13.06 8.66 13.11
C ASP A 60 -12.85 7.14 12.94
N ASN A 61 -11.84 6.60 13.59
CA ASN A 61 -11.47 5.19 13.52
C ASN A 61 -11.18 4.70 12.10
N THR A 62 -10.73 5.60 11.24
CA THR A 62 -10.38 5.33 9.84
C THR A 62 -8.95 5.78 9.60
N LEU A 63 -8.19 4.96 8.89
CA LEU A 63 -6.80 5.25 8.53
C LEU A 63 -6.73 5.82 7.11
N TYR A 64 -6.07 6.97 6.98
CA TYR A 64 -5.85 7.63 5.70
C TYR A 64 -4.36 7.71 5.36
N ALA A 65 -4.07 7.78 4.08
CA ALA A 65 -2.71 7.90 3.59
C ALA A 65 -2.59 8.97 2.50
N SER A 66 -1.41 9.59 2.44
CA SER A 66 -1.01 10.50 1.37
C SER A 66 0.50 10.44 1.18
N ALA A 67 0.99 10.98 0.06
CA ALA A 67 2.43 11.10 -0.17
C ALA A 67 2.98 12.40 0.45
N PRO A 68 4.24 12.39 0.92
CA PRO A 68 4.98 13.64 1.06
C PRO A 68 4.95 14.43 -0.25
N THR A 69 4.77 15.74 -0.18
CA THR A 69 4.55 16.56 -1.38
C THR A 69 5.70 16.50 -2.39
N THR A 70 6.92 16.29 -1.91
CA THR A 70 8.11 16.22 -2.76
C THR A 70 8.19 14.99 -3.64
N ILE A 71 7.46 13.90 -3.29
CA ILE A 71 7.49 12.63 -4.02
C ILE A 71 6.12 12.24 -4.60
N ALA A 72 5.11 13.09 -4.45
CA ALA A 72 3.76 12.80 -4.93
C ALA A 72 3.76 12.47 -6.44
N GLY A 73 3.11 11.38 -6.80
CA GLY A 73 2.99 10.92 -8.19
C GLY A 73 4.25 10.32 -8.78
N ARG A 74 5.27 10.05 -7.98
CA ARG A 74 6.54 9.46 -8.43
C ARG A 74 6.72 8.06 -7.89
N ILE A 75 7.15 7.16 -8.74
CA ILE A 75 7.43 5.76 -8.39
C ILE A 75 8.71 5.29 -9.07
N GLU A 76 9.49 4.47 -8.39
CA GLU A 76 10.66 3.82 -8.96
C GLU A 76 10.23 2.64 -9.83
N ALA A 77 10.57 2.70 -11.12
CA ALA A 77 10.45 1.57 -12.04
C ALA A 77 11.86 1.01 -12.27
N ARG A 78 12.15 -0.17 -11.73
CA ARG A 78 13.48 -0.77 -11.79
C ARG A 78 13.91 -0.95 -13.25
N GLY A 79 15.11 -0.47 -13.57
CA GLY A 79 15.65 -0.48 -14.92
C GLY A 79 15.27 0.74 -15.76
N LEU A 80 14.33 1.55 -15.29
CA LEU A 80 13.89 2.76 -15.98
C LEU A 80 14.19 4.04 -15.17
N GLY A 81 14.10 3.98 -13.86
CA GLY A 81 14.31 5.11 -12.96
C GLY A 81 13.04 5.60 -12.31
N ILE A 82 13.04 6.84 -11.84
CA ILE A 82 11.86 7.46 -11.23
C ILE A 82 10.96 7.98 -12.33
N VAL A 83 9.70 7.54 -12.34
CA VAL A 83 8.70 7.93 -13.33
C VAL A 83 7.50 8.57 -12.64
N THR A 84 6.77 9.39 -13.37
CA THR A 84 5.51 9.97 -12.91
C THR A 84 4.35 9.03 -13.30
N THR A 85 3.33 8.99 -12.45
CA THR A 85 2.13 8.18 -12.66
C THR A 85 0.91 8.91 -12.11
N PRO A 86 -0.29 8.65 -12.64
CA PRO A 86 -1.50 9.13 -11.99
C PRO A 86 -1.53 8.69 -10.52
N PHE A 87 -1.89 9.60 -9.64
CA PHE A 87 -1.92 9.30 -8.21
C PHE A 87 -3.20 9.80 -7.56
N GLN A 88 -3.52 9.16 -6.44
CA GLN A 88 -4.64 9.56 -5.59
C GLN A 88 -4.07 10.34 -4.40
N PRO A 89 -4.42 11.62 -4.24
CA PRO A 89 -3.83 12.45 -3.17
C PRO A 89 -4.08 11.91 -1.77
N ILE A 90 -5.28 11.43 -1.51
CA ILE A 90 -5.69 10.87 -0.22
C ILE A 90 -6.57 9.66 -0.48
N ALA A 91 -6.35 8.59 0.27
CA ALA A 91 -7.24 7.43 0.26
C ALA A 91 -7.30 6.79 1.63
N ARG A 92 -8.43 6.14 1.91
CA ARG A 92 -8.62 5.32 3.10
C ARG A 92 -7.87 4.01 2.93
N ILE A 93 -7.06 3.65 3.93
CA ILE A 93 -6.34 2.38 3.95
C ILE A 93 -7.20 1.30 4.59
N MET A 94 -7.45 0.23 3.86
CA MET A 94 -8.30 -0.89 4.27
C MET A 94 -7.53 -2.15 4.59
N LEU A 95 -6.31 -2.30 4.06
CA LEU A 95 -5.51 -3.52 4.14
C LEU A 95 -4.05 -3.16 4.25
N ALA A 96 -3.31 -3.83 5.12
CA ALA A 96 -1.86 -3.81 5.15
C ALA A 96 -1.32 -5.09 4.53
N VAL A 97 -0.33 -4.98 3.65
CA VAL A 97 0.36 -6.10 3.03
C VAL A 97 1.80 -6.11 3.54
N ALA A 98 2.18 -7.17 4.23
CA ALA A 98 3.55 -7.39 4.70
C ALA A 98 4.30 -8.26 3.70
N CYS A 99 5.14 -7.63 2.86
CA CYS A 99 5.92 -8.31 1.85
C CYS A 99 7.10 -9.05 2.48
N THR A 100 7.30 -10.30 2.06
CA THR A 100 8.39 -11.15 2.51
C THR A 100 8.80 -12.12 1.42
N HIS A 101 10.08 -12.53 1.42
CA HIS A 101 10.55 -13.63 0.57
C HIS A 101 10.53 -14.98 1.29
N GLU A 102 10.14 -14.99 2.56
CA GLU A 102 9.94 -16.23 3.31
C GLU A 102 8.69 -16.96 2.83
N ALA A 103 8.64 -18.26 3.06
CA ALA A 103 7.47 -19.05 2.73
C ALA A 103 6.22 -18.54 3.48
N VAL A 104 5.11 -18.42 2.76
CA VAL A 104 3.83 -17.98 3.30
C VAL A 104 2.92 -19.20 3.41
N GLU A 105 2.21 -19.31 4.52
CA GLU A 105 1.25 -20.38 4.72
C GLU A 105 0.15 -20.33 3.66
N ARG A 106 -0.27 -21.51 3.20
CA ARG A 106 -1.31 -21.64 2.17
C ARG A 106 -2.66 -21.13 2.65
N LEU A 107 -3.00 -21.38 3.92
CA LEU A 107 -4.24 -20.94 4.56
C LEU A 107 -3.89 -20.31 5.91
N PRO A 108 -3.38 -19.07 5.90
CA PRO A 108 -2.93 -18.42 7.13
C PRO A 108 -4.11 -18.04 8.03
N GLU A 109 -3.83 -17.98 9.32
CA GLU A 109 -4.76 -17.37 10.26
C GLU A 109 -4.90 -15.87 9.99
N ALA A 110 -6.05 -15.30 10.33
CA ALA A 110 -6.30 -13.89 10.22
C ALA A 110 -5.31 -13.10 11.07
N ALA A 111 -4.72 -12.07 10.49
CA ALA A 111 -3.78 -11.18 11.17
C ALA A 111 -4.24 -9.73 11.01
N THR A 112 -3.79 -8.87 11.90
CA THR A 112 -4.11 -7.44 11.88
C THR A 112 -2.86 -6.60 12.07
N TRP A 113 -2.99 -5.32 11.72
CA TRP A 113 -1.98 -4.29 11.94
C TRP A 113 -2.66 -3.06 12.52
N THR A 114 -2.05 -2.48 13.53
CA THR A 114 -2.61 -1.32 14.24
C THR A 114 -1.68 -0.12 14.08
N TRP A 115 -2.26 1.01 13.74
CA TRP A 115 -1.58 2.30 13.71
C TRP A 115 -2.50 3.34 14.36
N ASP A 116 -1.99 4.04 15.38
CA ASP A 116 -2.72 5.10 16.11
C ASP A 116 -4.17 4.70 16.46
N ASP A 117 -4.33 3.58 17.13
CA ASP A 117 -5.60 2.99 17.57
C ASP A 117 -6.53 2.51 16.44
N VAL A 118 -6.12 2.60 15.18
CA VAL A 118 -6.87 2.01 14.07
C VAL A 118 -6.27 0.66 13.72
N THR A 119 -7.10 -0.37 13.71
CA THR A 119 -6.71 -1.75 13.38
C THR A 119 -7.32 -2.14 12.04
N ILE A 120 -6.48 -2.65 11.15
CA ILE A 120 -6.90 -3.14 9.83
C ILE A 120 -6.36 -4.55 9.60
N PRO A 121 -6.97 -5.32 8.70
CA PRO A 121 -6.42 -6.63 8.33
C PRO A 121 -5.01 -6.53 7.74
N ARG A 122 -4.20 -7.55 8.00
CA ARG A 122 -2.85 -7.67 7.44
C ARG A 122 -2.70 -9.01 6.72
N LEU A 123 -2.12 -8.96 5.54
CA LEU A 123 -1.80 -10.10 4.69
C LEU A 123 -0.28 -10.21 4.54
N ARG A 124 0.31 -11.38 4.84
CA ARG A 124 1.69 -11.68 4.44
C ARG A 124 1.70 -12.14 3.00
N LEU A 125 2.64 -11.63 2.21
CA LEU A 125 2.67 -11.88 0.78
C LEU A 125 4.11 -11.91 0.26
N ASP A 126 4.43 -12.90 -0.57
CA ASP A 126 5.60 -12.85 -1.42
C ASP A 126 5.22 -12.04 -2.68
N PRO A 127 5.84 -10.88 -2.92
CA PRO A 127 5.46 -10.03 -4.05
C PRO A 127 5.98 -10.52 -5.40
N ARG A 128 6.85 -11.53 -5.43
CA ARG A 128 7.52 -11.98 -6.65
C ARG A 128 6.62 -12.75 -7.63
N PRO A 129 5.72 -13.67 -7.21
CA PRO A 129 4.87 -14.38 -8.13
C PRO A 129 3.99 -13.45 -8.98
N ALA A 130 3.72 -13.84 -10.22
CA ALA A 130 2.87 -13.08 -11.12
C ALA A 130 1.47 -12.83 -10.56
N SER A 131 0.97 -13.75 -9.74
CA SER A 131 -0.35 -13.68 -9.11
C SER A 131 -0.42 -12.75 -7.89
N ALA A 132 0.68 -12.18 -7.44
CA ALA A 132 0.71 -11.37 -6.21
C ALA A 132 -0.30 -10.23 -6.25
N GLY A 133 -0.41 -9.53 -7.38
CA GLY A 133 -1.38 -8.44 -7.55
C GLY A 133 -2.82 -8.92 -7.42
N GLN A 134 -3.16 -10.06 -8.00
CA GLN A 134 -4.50 -10.64 -7.88
C GLN A 134 -4.83 -11.05 -6.45
N VAL A 135 -3.86 -11.55 -5.70
CA VAL A 135 -4.06 -11.89 -4.28
C VAL A 135 -4.41 -10.62 -3.49
N VAL A 136 -3.69 -9.53 -3.70
CA VAL A 136 -3.98 -8.24 -3.06
C VAL A 136 -5.38 -7.74 -3.44
N ALA A 137 -5.71 -7.75 -4.73
CA ALA A 137 -7.02 -7.31 -5.21
C ALA A 137 -8.15 -8.14 -4.62
N THR A 138 -7.98 -9.47 -4.53
CA THR A 138 -8.96 -10.38 -3.96
C THR A 138 -9.13 -10.13 -2.47
N ALA A 139 -8.05 -9.93 -1.74
CA ALA A 139 -8.09 -9.63 -0.31
C ALA A 139 -8.81 -8.30 -0.04
N LEU A 140 -8.54 -7.27 -0.82
CA LEU A 140 -9.22 -5.97 -0.68
C LEU A 140 -10.72 -6.09 -1.00
N ALA A 141 -11.08 -6.81 -2.04
CA ALA A 141 -12.48 -6.98 -2.45
C ALA A 141 -13.32 -7.73 -1.40
N ALA A 142 -12.71 -8.50 -0.54
CA ALA A 142 -13.37 -9.25 0.53
C ALA A 142 -13.68 -8.40 1.78
N LEU A 143 -13.25 -7.16 1.82
CA LEU A 143 -13.43 -6.26 2.98
C LEU A 143 -14.67 -5.40 2.88
#